data_80beb72a55a3d2aadab3fed9dfb0c3a2
#
_entry.id   80beb72a55a3d2aadab3fed9dfb0c3a2
#
_cell.length_a   1.000
_cell.length_b   1.000
_cell.length_c   1.000
_cell.angle_alpha   90.00
_cell.angle_beta   90.00
_cell.angle_gamma   90.00
#
_symmetry.space_group_name_H-M   'P 1'
#
loop_
_entity.id
_entity.type
_entity.pdbx_description
1 polymer ?
#
loop_
_entity_poly.entity_id
_entity_poly.type
_entity_poly.pdbx_seq_one_letter_code
_entity_poly.pdbx_strand_id
1 'polypeptide(L)'
;MKNPRKQAAQIKISDKERQILTKLNEGTHSELHLIWRAGIVLLADQGESNNSIERTMQLSGETVTKWRNRYSQAHEELVRVEKEEPRKLRATIEKVLSDAPRSGKPARFKEEQVACILALACEQPEQLELPFSHWTPSLLRDEVIKRGIVESISAVHIGRFL
;
A
#
# COMPACT_ATOMS: atom_id res chain seq x y z
N MET A 1 -38.80 -6.44 9.85
CA MET A 1 -38.46 -5.00 9.55
C MET A 1 -37.35 -4.95 8.52
N LYS A 2 -37.62 -4.47 7.31
CA LYS A 2 -36.58 -4.30 6.28
C LYS A 2 -35.68 -3.13 6.71
N ASN A 3 -34.41 -3.41 6.97
CA ASN A 3 -33.38 -2.40 7.23
C ASN A 3 -33.41 -1.35 6.11
N PRO A 4 -33.54 -0.05 6.41
CA PRO A 4 -33.51 0.97 5.36
C PRO A 4 -32.21 0.83 4.61
N ARG A 5 -32.29 0.58 3.30
CA ARG A 5 -31.12 0.50 2.42
C ARG A 5 -30.35 1.82 2.56
N LYS A 6 -29.13 1.77 3.11
CA LYS A 6 -28.25 2.93 3.17
C LYS A 6 -28.18 3.54 1.76
N GLN A 7 -28.67 4.76 1.64
CA GLN A 7 -28.64 5.49 0.38
C GLN A 7 -27.18 5.64 -0.05
N ALA A 8 -26.88 5.32 -1.32
CA ALA A 8 -25.52 5.45 -1.82
C ALA A 8 -25.04 6.90 -1.75
N ALA A 9 -23.78 7.12 -1.36
CA ALA A 9 -23.21 8.46 -1.30
C ALA A 9 -23.36 9.15 -2.67
N GLN A 10 -23.91 10.36 -2.68
CA GLN A 10 -23.96 11.18 -3.87
C GLN A 10 -22.55 11.73 -4.14
N ILE A 11 -22.09 11.60 -5.38
CA ILE A 11 -20.84 12.19 -5.84
C ILE A 11 -21.20 13.25 -6.87
N LYS A 12 -20.60 14.42 -6.70
CA LYS A 12 -20.58 15.48 -7.73
C LYS A 12 -19.12 15.92 -7.86
N ILE A 13 -18.60 15.86 -9.05
CA ILE A 13 -17.22 16.21 -9.36
C ILE A 13 -17.17 17.49 -10.21
N SER A 14 -16.07 18.23 -10.09
CA SER A 14 -15.80 19.38 -10.95
C SER A 14 -15.40 18.96 -12.37
N ASP A 15 -15.41 19.90 -13.30
CA ASP A 15 -14.96 19.63 -14.67
C ASP A 15 -13.49 19.23 -14.73
N LYS A 16 -12.65 19.78 -13.85
CA LYS A 16 -11.22 19.40 -13.76
C LYS A 16 -11.06 17.99 -13.22
N GLU A 17 -11.77 17.65 -12.14
CA GLU A 17 -11.79 16.29 -11.60
C GLU A 17 -12.23 15.29 -12.67
N ARG A 18 -13.31 15.63 -13.40
CA ARG A 18 -13.82 14.79 -14.50
C ARG A 18 -12.78 14.57 -15.57
N GLN A 19 -12.08 15.60 -16.04
CA GLN A 19 -11.01 15.46 -17.02
C GLN A 19 -9.88 14.54 -16.54
N ILE A 20 -9.47 14.68 -15.25
CA ILE A 20 -8.42 13.84 -14.67
C ILE A 20 -8.88 12.39 -14.57
N LEU A 21 -10.09 12.16 -14.04
CA LEU A 21 -10.66 10.82 -13.89
C LEU A 21 -10.88 10.12 -15.24
N THR A 22 -11.32 10.85 -16.25
CA THR A 22 -11.47 10.30 -17.63
C THR A 22 -10.10 9.87 -18.16
N LYS A 23 -9.07 10.71 -18.04
CA LYS A 23 -7.71 10.35 -18.46
C LYS A 23 -7.14 9.15 -17.69
N LEU A 24 -7.47 9.00 -16.40
CA LEU A 24 -7.07 7.83 -15.62
C LEU A 24 -7.82 6.58 -16.07
N ASN A 25 -9.11 6.69 -16.34
CA ASN A 25 -9.96 5.57 -16.77
C ASN A 25 -9.62 5.06 -18.17
N GLU A 26 -9.23 5.96 -19.10
CA GLU A 26 -8.87 5.65 -20.49
C GLU A 26 -7.37 5.39 -20.69
N GLY A 27 -6.55 5.66 -19.67
CA GLY A 27 -5.09 5.62 -19.76
C GLY A 27 -4.52 4.20 -19.88
N THR A 28 -3.85 3.91 -20.97
CA THR A 28 -3.14 2.62 -21.21
C THR A 28 -1.94 2.41 -20.28
N HIS A 29 -1.43 3.47 -19.66
CA HIS A 29 -0.28 3.43 -18.72
C HIS A 29 -0.69 3.60 -17.27
N SER A 30 -1.98 3.74 -16.96
CA SER A 30 -2.47 3.81 -15.59
C SER A 30 -2.51 2.41 -14.97
N GLU A 31 -2.25 2.32 -13.67
CA GLU A 31 -2.40 1.05 -12.95
C GLU A 31 -3.87 0.58 -13.01
N LEU A 32 -4.10 -0.69 -13.31
CA LEU A 32 -5.45 -1.27 -13.51
C LEU A 32 -6.43 -0.90 -12.39
N HIS A 33 -5.96 -0.86 -11.16
CA HIS A 33 -6.83 -0.52 -10.04
C HIS A 33 -7.29 0.95 -10.06
N LEU A 34 -6.47 1.89 -10.56
CA LEU A 34 -6.85 3.29 -10.71
C LEU A 34 -7.87 3.46 -11.84
N ILE A 35 -7.72 2.72 -12.95
CA ILE A 35 -8.66 2.71 -14.06
C ILE A 35 -10.06 2.36 -13.56
N TRP A 36 -10.21 1.24 -12.87
CA TRP A 36 -11.50 0.79 -12.36
C TRP A 36 -12.10 1.74 -11.33
N ARG A 37 -11.28 2.24 -10.41
CA ARG A 37 -11.73 3.13 -9.35
C ARG A 37 -12.16 4.50 -9.89
N ALA A 38 -11.47 5.02 -10.90
CA ALA A 38 -11.88 6.22 -11.62
C ALA A 38 -13.22 6.00 -12.34
N GLY A 39 -13.40 4.84 -12.99
CA GLY A 39 -14.67 4.46 -13.62
C GLY A 39 -15.85 4.43 -12.64
N ILE A 40 -15.67 3.89 -11.43
CA ILE A 40 -16.69 3.90 -10.37
C ILE A 40 -17.13 5.34 -10.04
N VAL A 41 -16.17 6.26 -9.88
CA VAL A 41 -16.45 7.66 -9.54
C VAL A 41 -17.20 8.36 -10.69
N LEU A 42 -16.77 8.17 -11.93
CA LEU A 42 -17.41 8.76 -13.11
C LEU A 42 -18.86 8.29 -13.27
N LEU A 43 -19.13 7.00 -13.11
CA LEU A 43 -20.49 6.46 -13.18
C LEU A 43 -21.34 6.93 -12.00
N ALA A 44 -20.75 7.06 -10.81
CA ALA A 44 -21.45 7.58 -9.64
C ALA A 44 -21.83 9.06 -9.77
N ASP A 45 -21.00 9.87 -10.44
CA ASP A 45 -21.30 11.27 -10.76
C ASP A 45 -22.43 11.40 -11.80
N GLN A 46 -22.55 10.45 -12.70
CA GLN A 46 -23.68 10.36 -13.66
C GLN A 46 -24.99 9.95 -12.97
N GLY A 47 -24.98 9.67 -11.68
CA GLY A 47 -26.16 9.27 -10.90
C GLY A 47 -26.44 7.78 -10.86
N GLU A 48 -25.51 6.96 -11.40
CA GLU A 48 -25.68 5.50 -11.40
C GLU A 48 -25.72 4.93 -9.98
N SER A 49 -26.59 3.94 -9.78
CA SER A 49 -26.69 3.21 -8.52
C SER A 49 -25.53 2.25 -8.35
N ASN A 50 -25.20 1.87 -7.09
CA ASN A 50 -24.14 0.88 -6.84
C ASN A 50 -24.39 -0.44 -7.57
N ASN A 51 -25.65 -0.90 -7.65
CA ASN A 51 -26.01 -2.13 -8.35
C ASN A 51 -25.82 -2.01 -9.88
N SER A 52 -26.07 -0.83 -10.45
CA SER A 52 -25.81 -0.55 -11.85
C SER A 52 -24.32 -0.58 -12.16
N ILE A 53 -23.52 0.11 -11.36
CA ILE A 53 -22.05 0.15 -11.47
C ILE A 53 -21.44 -1.25 -11.31
N GLU A 54 -21.91 -2.04 -10.33
CA GLU A 54 -21.50 -3.43 -10.10
C GLU A 54 -21.69 -4.28 -11.36
N ARG A 55 -22.86 -4.20 -11.99
CA ARG A 55 -23.19 -4.96 -13.21
C ARG A 55 -22.37 -4.48 -14.42
N THR A 56 -22.28 -3.17 -14.60
CA THR A 56 -21.58 -2.56 -15.74
C THR A 56 -20.10 -2.85 -15.72
N MET A 57 -19.48 -2.79 -14.54
CA MET A 57 -18.03 -2.95 -14.36
C MET A 57 -17.62 -4.38 -13.95
N GLN A 58 -18.58 -5.27 -13.66
CA GLN A 58 -18.35 -6.63 -13.18
C GLN A 58 -17.49 -6.66 -11.90
N LEU A 59 -17.75 -5.71 -11.00
CA LEU A 59 -17.07 -5.58 -9.71
C LEU A 59 -18.01 -6.00 -8.57
N SER A 60 -17.47 -6.35 -7.40
CA SER A 60 -18.31 -6.60 -6.23
C SER A 60 -18.95 -5.32 -5.70
N GLY A 61 -20.20 -5.40 -5.21
CA GLY A 61 -20.91 -4.26 -4.63
C GLY A 61 -20.18 -3.63 -3.44
N GLU A 62 -19.42 -4.43 -2.67
CA GLU A 62 -18.55 -3.93 -1.59
C GLU A 62 -17.45 -3.02 -2.14
N THR A 63 -16.81 -3.43 -3.22
CA THR A 63 -15.77 -2.64 -3.90
C THR A 63 -16.33 -1.32 -4.40
N VAL A 64 -17.48 -1.34 -5.06
CA VAL A 64 -18.16 -0.13 -5.55
C VAL A 64 -18.50 0.80 -4.38
N THR A 65 -19.11 0.26 -3.33
CA THR A 65 -19.49 1.01 -2.13
C THR A 65 -18.29 1.63 -1.43
N LYS A 66 -17.21 0.86 -1.27
CA LYS A 66 -15.95 1.31 -0.65
C LYS A 66 -15.37 2.52 -1.37
N TRP A 67 -15.19 2.45 -2.68
CA TRP A 67 -14.51 3.50 -3.44
C TRP A 67 -15.40 4.73 -3.65
N ARG A 68 -16.70 4.52 -3.83
CA ARG A 68 -17.68 5.61 -3.86
C ARG A 68 -17.68 6.41 -2.56
N ASN A 69 -17.76 5.74 -1.41
CA ASN A 69 -17.73 6.40 -0.12
C ASN A 69 -16.41 7.10 0.16
N ARG A 70 -15.28 6.46 -0.17
CA ARG A 70 -13.95 7.04 0.03
C ARG A 70 -13.76 8.31 -0.78
N TYR A 71 -14.20 8.33 -2.03
CA TYR A 71 -14.12 9.53 -2.86
C TYR A 71 -15.05 10.62 -2.36
N SER A 72 -16.26 10.27 -1.95
CA SER A 72 -17.21 11.22 -1.34
C SER A 72 -16.67 11.86 -0.05
N GLN A 73 -15.97 11.09 0.78
CA GLN A 73 -15.33 11.60 2.00
C GLN A 73 -14.17 12.55 1.72
N ALA A 74 -13.48 12.38 0.59
CA ALA A 74 -12.38 13.25 0.18
C ALA A 74 -12.83 14.53 -0.52
N HIS A 75 -14.13 14.73 -0.74
CA HIS A 75 -14.68 15.85 -1.52
C HIS A 75 -14.19 17.23 -1.05
N GLU A 76 -14.22 17.48 0.25
CA GLU A 76 -13.78 18.78 0.81
C GLU A 76 -12.30 19.04 0.56
N GLU A 77 -11.45 18.00 0.70
CA GLU A 77 -10.01 18.08 0.41
C GLU A 77 -9.77 18.36 -1.08
N LEU A 78 -10.50 17.67 -1.97
CA LEU A 78 -10.37 17.84 -3.41
C LEU A 78 -10.77 19.25 -3.85
N VAL A 79 -11.89 19.78 -3.35
CA VAL A 79 -12.34 21.14 -3.62
C VAL A 79 -11.31 22.17 -3.15
N ARG A 80 -10.75 21.98 -1.95
CA ARG A 80 -9.69 22.85 -1.43
C ARG A 80 -8.44 22.81 -2.30
N VAL A 81 -7.95 21.62 -2.65
CA VAL A 81 -6.76 21.43 -3.47
C VAL A 81 -6.96 22.00 -4.88
N GLU A 82 -8.14 21.83 -5.47
CA GLU A 82 -8.45 22.39 -6.78
C GLU A 82 -8.37 23.93 -6.78
N LYS A 83 -8.79 24.57 -5.69
CA LYS A 83 -8.77 26.02 -5.53
C LYS A 83 -7.39 26.58 -5.19
N GLU A 84 -6.70 25.95 -4.24
CA GLU A 84 -5.45 26.47 -3.68
C GLU A 84 -4.21 25.98 -4.45
N GLU A 85 -4.19 24.70 -4.85
CA GLU A 85 -3.05 24.05 -5.47
C GLU A 85 -3.46 23.18 -6.66
N PRO A 86 -4.01 23.73 -7.75
CA PRO A 86 -4.61 22.96 -8.84
C PRO A 86 -3.62 21.99 -9.52
N ARG A 87 -2.31 22.24 -9.43
CA ARG A 87 -1.27 21.34 -9.95
C ARG A 87 -1.17 20.02 -9.19
N LYS A 88 -1.59 20.01 -7.91
CA LYS A 88 -1.59 18.84 -7.05
C LYS A 88 -2.88 18.02 -7.13
N LEU A 89 -3.92 18.53 -7.77
CA LEU A 89 -5.23 17.89 -7.81
C LEU A 89 -5.13 16.44 -8.34
N ARG A 90 -4.40 16.22 -9.44
CA ARG A 90 -4.20 14.89 -10.00
C ARG A 90 -3.56 13.92 -9.00
N ALA A 91 -2.46 14.32 -8.37
CA ALA A 91 -1.77 13.49 -7.39
C ALA A 91 -2.66 13.21 -6.16
N THR A 92 -3.50 14.17 -5.75
CA THR A 92 -4.46 13.99 -4.66
C THR A 92 -5.55 12.99 -5.04
N ILE A 93 -6.10 13.07 -6.26
CA ILE A 93 -7.08 12.09 -6.77
C ILE A 93 -6.46 10.69 -6.82
N GLU A 94 -5.26 10.54 -7.37
CA GLU A 94 -4.53 9.26 -7.42
C GLU A 94 -4.30 8.70 -6.01
N LYS A 95 -3.93 9.54 -5.04
CA LYS A 95 -3.79 9.16 -3.62
C LYS A 95 -5.11 8.68 -3.01
N VAL A 96 -6.22 9.38 -3.27
CA VAL A 96 -7.56 8.99 -2.80
C VAL A 96 -7.96 7.64 -3.37
N LEU A 97 -7.66 7.39 -4.64
CA LEU A 97 -7.97 6.14 -5.35
C LEU A 97 -6.93 5.02 -5.12
N SER A 98 -5.81 5.29 -4.48
CA SER A 98 -4.79 4.29 -4.14
C SER A 98 -5.13 3.54 -2.85
N ASP A 99 -4.59 2.33 -2.69
CA ASP A 99 -4.72 1.62 -1.42
C ASP A 99 -3.92 2.33 -0.33
N ALA A 100 -4.46 2.33 0.89
CA ALA A 100 -3.70 2.80 2.03
C ALA A 100 -2.47 1.88 2.25
N PRO A 101 -1.32 2.44 2.66
CA PRO A 101 -0.18 1.62 3.04
C PRO A 101 -0.63 0.60 4.08
N ARG A 102 -0.40 -0.67 3.80
CA ARG A 102 -0.67 -1.74 4.78
C ARG A 102 0.56 -1.85 5.66
N SER A 103 0.36 -1.88 6.98
CA SER A 103 1.43 -2.32 7.88
C SER A 103 1.79 -3.75 7.49
N GLY A 104 2.97 -3.92 6.90
CA GLY A 104 3.48 -5.26 6.57
C GLY A 104 3.56 -6.13 7.83
N LYS A 105 3.96 -7.40 7.65
CA LYS A 105 4.27 -8.25 8.80
C LYS A 105 5.30 -7.54 9.69
N PRO A 106 5.07 -7.44 11.01
CA PRO A 106 6.03 -6.85 11.91
C PRO A 106 7.43 -7.46 11.71
N ALA A 107 8.46 -6.62 11.76
CA ALA A 107 9.82 -7.12 11.67
C ALA A 107 10.06 -8.16 12.78
N ARG A 108 10.52 -9.35 12.42
CA ARG A 108 10.79 -10.44 13.37
C ARG A 108 11.96 -10.10 14.29
N PHE A 109 12.89 -9.30 13.80
CA PHE A 109 14.11 -8.90 14.51
C PHE A 109 14.10 -7.39 14.69
N LYS A 110 14.54 -6.94 15.86
CA LYS A 110 14.71 -5.51 16.16
C LYS A 110 15.90 -4.94 15.37
N GLU A 111 15.87 -3.67 15.07
CA GLU A 111 16.95 -2.98 14.35
C GLU A 111 18.30 -3.16 15.04
N GLU A 112 18.32 -3.11 16.39
CA GLU A 112 19.51 -3.34 17.20
C GLU A 112 20.09 -4.75 17.00
N GLN A 113 19.23 -5.77 16.92
CA GLN A 113 19.66 -7.16 16.68
C GLN A 113 20.26 -7.31 15.28
N VAL A 114 19.65 -6.69 14.28
CA VAL A 114 20.17 -6.71 12.91
C VAL A 114 21.51 -5.98 12.84
N ALA A 115 21.66 -4.84 13.51
CA ALA A 115 22.91 -4.10 13.58
C ALA A 115 24.03 -4.93 14.24
N CYS A 116 23.73 -5.65 15.33
CA CYS A 116 24.69 -6.55 15.96
C CYS A 116 25.10 -7.72 15.05
N ILE A 117 24.16 -8.29 14.29
CA ILE A 117 24.46 -9.35 13.33
C ILE A 117 25.38 -8.84 12.23
N LEU A 118 25.11 -7.66 11.68
CA LEU A 118 25.93 -7.03 10.64
C LEU A 118 27.33 -6.68 11.16
N ALA A 119 27.43 -6.12 12.36
CA ALA A 119 28.70 -5.81 12.98
C ALA A 119 29.56 -7.08 13.14
N LEU A 120 28.96 -8.17 13.64
CA LEU A 120 29.64 -9.46 13.79
C LEU A 120 30.07 -10.03 12.43
N ALA A 121 29.25 -9.87 11.40
CA ALA A 121 29.57 -10.33 10.05
C ALA A 121 30.76 -9.58 9.42
N CYS A 122 31.03 -8.34 9.85
CA CYS A 122 32.16 -7.53 9.41
C CYS A 122 33.47 -7.89 10.15
N GLU A 123 33.40 -8.56 11.30
CA GLU A 123 34.59 -9.03 12.02
C GLU A 123 35.18 -10.28 11.36
N GLN A 124 36.50 -10.41 11.39
CA GLN A 124 37.14 -11.63 10.90
C GLN A 124 37.04 -12.73 11.98
N PRO A 125 36.53 -13.94 11.64
CA PRO A 125 36.37 -15.01 12.62
C PRO A 125 37.66 -15.38 13.35
N GLU A 126 38.82 -15.29 12.70
CA GLU A 126 40.13 -15.56 13.28
C GLU A 126 40.46 -14.61 14.44
N GLN A 127 40.05 -13.35 14.35
CA GLN A 127 40.22 -12.35 15.43
C GLN A 127 39.35 -12.65 16.67
N LEU A 128 38.34 -13.50 16.48
CA LEU A 128 37.43 -13.96 17.52
C LEU A 128 37.82 -15.36 18.04
N GLU A 129 39.04 -15.81 17.72
CA GLU A 129 39.56 -17.14 18.07
C GLU A 129 38.69 -18.31 17.57
N LEU A 130 37.98 -18.11 16.45
CA LEU A 130 37.13 -19.13 15.84
C LEU A 130 37.95 -19.96 14.83
N PRO A 131 37.66 -21.28 14.69
CA PRO A 131 38.47 -22.22 13.89
C PRO A 131 38.18 -22.12 12.39
N PHE A 132 37.80 -20.96 11.87
CA PHE A 132 37.49 -20.71 10.45
C PHE A 132 37.86 -19.30 10.05
N SER A 133 38.22 -19.07 8.77
CA SER A 133 38.75 -17.80 8.26
C SER A 133 37.67 -16.87 7.70
N HIS A 134 36.47 -17.35 7.44
CA HIS A 134 35.38 -16.53 6.89
C HIS A 134 34.01 -17.02 7.34
N TRP A 135 33.04 -16.10 7.34
CA TRP A 135 31.69 -16.42 7.70
C TRP A 135 30.94 -17.13 6.58
N THR A 136 30.26 -18.20 6.92
CA THR A 136 29.13 -18.71 6.13
C THR A 136 27.83 -18.34 6.85
N PRO A 137 26.69 -18.26 6.16
CA PRO A 137 25.41 -17.97 6.84
C PRO A 137 25.08 -18.92 7.99
N SER A 138 25.51 -20.17 7.90
CA SER A 138 25.32 -21.17 8.97
C SER A 138 26.21 -20.90 10.18
N LEU A 139 27.51 -20.63 9.95
CA LEU A 139 28.45 -20.33 11.03
C LEU A 139 28.06 -19.03 11.76
N LEU A 140 27.69 -17.99 11.00
CA LEU A 140 27.24 -16.74 11.57
C LEU A 140 25.92 -16.91 12.35
N ARG A 141 24.99 -17.73 11.88
CA ARG A 141 23.78 -18.09 12.63
C ARG A 141 24.11 -18.68 14.00
N ASP A 142 24.99 -19.67 14.01
CA ASP A 142 25.33 -20.38 15.25
C ASP A 142 26.02 -19.46 16.25
N GLU A 143 26.89 -18.58 15.81
CA GLU A 143 27.56 -17.62 16.65
C GLU A 143 26.61 -16.51 17.17
N VAL A 144 25.69 -16.03 16.33
CA VAL A 144 24.67 -15.05 16.71
C VAL A 144 23.74 -15.59 17.81
N ILE A 145 23.35 -16.86 17.71
CA ILE A 145 22.54 -17.54 18.74
C ILE A 145 23.37 -17.75 20.00
N LYS A 146 24.60 -18.25 19.88
CA LYS A 146 25.51 -18.48 21.00
C LYS A 146 25.79 -17.21 21.82
N ARG A 147 25.92 -16.06 21.15
CA ARG A 147 26.09 -14.76 21.81
C ARG A 147 24.78 -14.17 22.38
N GLY A 148 23.65 -14.83 22.19
CA GLY A 148 22.36 -14.37 22.68
C GLY A 148 21.81 -13.12 21.98
N ILE A 149 22.33 -12.78 20.79
CA ILE A 149 21.82 -11.64 20.00
C ILE A 149 20.37 -11.88 19.61
N VAL A 150 20.05 -13.12 19.24
CA VAL A 150 18.69 -13.60 19.01
C VAL A 150 18.52 -15.00 19.58
N GLU A 151 17.30 -15.38 19.93
CA GLU A 151 16.99 -16.72 20.43
C GLU A 151 17.02 -17.77 19.29
N SER A 152 16.56 -17.40 18.11
CA SER A 152 16.56 -18.27 16.94
C SER A 152 16.55 -17.48 15.63
N ILE A 153 17.32 -17.94 14.64
CA ILE A 153 17.32 -17.40 13.29
C ILE A 153 17.75 -18.50 12.32
N SER A 154 17.26 -18.50 11.09
CA SER A 154 17.71 -19.44 10.07
C SER A 154 18.90 -18.88 9.29
N ALA A 155 19.75 -19.78 8.75
CA ALA A 155 20.87 -19.39 7.89
C ALA A 155 20.41 -18.60 6.66
N VAL A 156 19.24 -18.97 6.10
CA VAL A 156 18.62 -18.22 4.97
C VAL A 156 18.29 -16.79 5.38
N HIS A 157 17.83 -16.57 6.61
CA HIS A 157 17.51 -15.23 7.11
C HIS A 157 18.77 -14.39 7.34
N ILE A 158 19.83 -15.01 7.85
CA ILE A 158 21.16 -14.39 7.92
C ILE A 158 21.63 -13.93 6.54
N GLY A 159 21.53 -14.81 5.52
CA GLY A 159 21.90 -14.46 4.15
C GLY A 159 21.08 -13.34 3.49
N ARG A 160 19.92 -12.96 4.06
CA ARG A 160 19.15 -11.80 3.61
C ARG A 160 19.61 -10.48 4.24
N PHE A 161 20.34 -10.56 5.32
CA PHE A 161 20.91 -9.37 5.97
C PHE A 161 22.29 -9.00 5.38
N LEU A 162 23.02 -9.99 4.83
CA LEU A 162 24.31 -9.82 4.16
C LEU A 162 24.15 -9.41 2.71
#